data_4f612db0b46a35ff5c01caaedb274cc5
#
_entry.id   4f612db0b46a35ff5c01caaedb274cc5
#
_cell.length_a   1.000
_cell.length_b   1.000
_cell.length_c   1.000
_cell.angle_alpha   90.00
_cell.angle_beta   90.00
_cell.angle_gamma   90.00
#
_symmetry.space_group_name_H-M   'P 1'
#
loop_
_entity.id
_entity.type
_entity.pdbx_description
1 polymer ?
#
loop_
_entity_poly.entity_id
_entity_poly.type
_entity_poly.pdbx_seq_one_letter_code
_entity_poly.pdbx_strand_id
1 'polypeptide(L)'
;MKFYLLLLYVFSLSSCSNNDKSTDTDTSKAIPVYNQAYQENFDKDKISDIKIKAKNAYVLLDPFQDNVVEHVSGIKANNNQVGAYISIGTGETYRDDFEQLQPYLVSTSWGQWPDEYFVNSTTTGILEIMKSRIDKIADWGFDWVEFDNMDWIYDDELRATYGFQVTLSEGVDYYQKLCDYVHSKGMKCMAKNLVERASEFDGVLYESYSDDKNWWDQSGAQSFLDAGKLVIINHYNETNCGQVYSDYKGLYNDDLSFICEDANRKEYVHFNE
;
A
#
# COMPACT_ATOMS: atom_id res chain seq x y z
N MET A 1 -77.20 37.29 -2.39
CA MET A 1 -76.23 36.36 -1.85
C MET A 1 -75.77 35.45 -2.94
N LYS A 2 -74.56 35.66 -3.49
CA LYS A 2 -73.96 34.82 -4.55
C LYS A 2 -72.87 33.97 -3.93
N PHE A 3 -73.04 32.65 -3.91
CA PHE A 3 -72.04 31.69 -3.51
C PHE A 3 -71.11 31.45 -4.69
N TYR A 4 -69.81 31.73 -4.50
CA TYR A 4 -68.74 31.31 -5.42
C TYR A 4 -68.18 30.00 -4.95
N LEU A 5 -68.31 28.97 -5.79
CA LEU A 5 -67.72 27.64 -5.60
C LEU A 5 -66.29 27.68 -6.09
N LEU A 6 -65.31 27.54 -5.17
CA LEU A 6 -63.88 27.49 -5.53
C LEU A 6 -63.49 26.00 -5.76
N LEU A 7 -63.24 25.66 -7.03
CA LEU A 7 -62.70 24.34 -7.38
C LEU A 7 -61.19 24.33 -7.12
N LEU A 8 -60.75 23.56 -6.13
CA LEU A 8 -59.36 23.25 -5.88
C LEU A 8 -58.92 22.09 -6.80
N TYR A 9 -58.08 22.38 -7.78
CA TYR A 9 -57.38 21.39 -8.57
C TYR A 9 -56.17 20.91 -7.75
N VAL A 10 -56.20 19.67 -7.28
CA VAL A 10 -55.04 19.00 -6.70
C VAL A 10 -54.25 18.40 -7.82
N PHE A 11 -53.11 19.01 -8.16
CA PHE A 11 -52.11 18.38 -9.01
C PHE A 11 -51.30 17.38 -8.17
N SER A 12 -51.56 16.10 -8.34
CA SER A 12 -50.69 15.04 -7.87
C SER A 12 -49.47 14.93 -8.78
N LEU A 13 -48.36 15.51 -8.34
CA LEU A 13 -47.05 15.26 -8.93
C LEU A 13 -46.60 13.87 -8.45
N SER A 14 -46.75 12.87 -9.31
CA SER A 14 -46.08 11.58 -9.15
C SER A 14 -44.59 11.80 -9.44
N SER A 15 -43.81 12.00 -8.37
CA SER A 15 -42.36 11.94 -8.42
C SER A 15 -41.98 10.47 -8.55
N CYS A 16 -41.62 10.00 -9.74
CA CYS A 16 -40.85 8.79 -9.92
C CYS A 16 -39.44 9.06 -9.42
N SER A 17 -39.20 8.72 -8.18
CA SER A 17 -37.85 8.58 -7.65
C SER A 17 -37.30 7.27 -8.16
N ASN A 18 -36.58 7.29 -9.26
CA ASN A 18 -35.66 6.22 -9.63
C ASN A 18 -34.52 6.27 -8.61
N ASN A 19 -34.66 5.53 -7.54
CA ASN A 19 -33.54 5.09 -6.74
C ASN A 19 -32.82 3.98 -7.54
N ASP A 20 -32.05 4.38 -8.52
CA ASP A 20 -30.90 3.60 -8.94
C ASP A 20 -29.90 3.61 -7.77
N LYS A 21 -30.14 2.70 -6.81
CA LYS A 21 -29.03 2.19 -6.03
C LYS A 21 -28.15 1.44 -7.03
N SER A 22 -27.15 2.12 -7.58
CA SER A 22 -25.96 1.43 -8.02
C SER A 22 -25.40 0.76 -6.76
N THR A 23 -25.74 -0.49 -6.57
CA THR A 23 -24.94 -1.38 -5.75
C THR A 23 -23.68 -1.64 -6.57
N ASP A 24 -22.77 -0.66 -6.57
CA ASP A 24 -21.38 -0.90 -6.83
C ASP A 24 -20.90 -1.73 -5.64
N THR A 25 -21.22 -3.00 -5.67
CA THR A 25 -20.40 -4.01 -5.03
C THR A 25 -19.17 -4.11 -5.90
N ASP A 26 -18.26 -3.14 -5.75
CA ASP A 26 -16.88 -3.31 -6.16
C ASP A 26 -16.30 -4.39 -5.23
N THR A 27 -16.63 -5.64 -5.58
CA THR A 27 -15.95 -6.79 -5.00
C THR A 27 -14.54 -6.69 -5.53
N SER A 28 -13.60 -6.29 -4.67
CA SER A 28 -12.18 -6.26 -4.98
C SER A 28 -11.81 -7.62 -5.55
N LYS A 29 -11.67 -7.66 -6.88
CA LYS A 29 -11.09 -8.82 -7.52
C LYS A 29 -9.60 -8.71 -7.41
N ALA A 30 -8.94 -9.85 -7.19
CA ALA A 30 -7.51 -9.92 -7.31
C ALA A 30 -7.06 -9.27 -8.64
N ILE A 31 -6.03 -8.46 -8.56
CA ILE A 31 -5.41 -7.84 -9.73
C ILE A 31 -4.01 -8.43 -9.92
N PRO A 32 -3.49 -8.55 -11.15
CA PRO A 32 -2.11 -8.91 -11.37
C PRO A 32 -1.18 -7.94 -10.61
N VAL A 33 -0.12 -8.47 -10.02
CA VAL A 33 0.97 -7.67 -9.47
C VAL A 33 2.18 -7.86 -10.37
N TYR A 34 2.67 -6.79 -10.97
CA TYR A 34 3.74 -6.89 -11.96
C TYR A 34 5.13 -6.65 -11.37
N ASN A 35 5.25 -5.75 -10.39
CA ASN A 35 6.54 -5.41 -9.81
C ASN A 35 6.43 -5.00 -8.35
N GLN A 36 7.53 -5.23 -7.61
CA GLN A 36 7.75 -4.82 -6.25
C GLN A 36 9.08 -4.06 -6.12
N ALA A 37 9.20 -3.13 -5.18
CA ALA A 37 10.28 -2.14 -5.14
C ALA A 37 11.46 -2.51 -4.24
N TYR A 38 11.38 -3.59 -3.45
CA TYR A 38 12.18 -3.73 -2.23
C TYR A 38 13.67 -4.03 -2.41
N GLN A 39 14.11 -4.58 -3.53
CA GLN A 39 15.50 -5.03 -3.68
C GLN A 39 16.12 -4.65 -5.02
N GLU A 40 15.56 -3.69 -5.73
CA GLU A 40 15.91 -3.53 -7.11
C GLU A 40 16.33 -2.12 -7.50
N ASN A 41 17.38 -2.05 -8.28
CA ASN A 41 17.69 -0.86 -9.05
C ASN A 41 16.81 -0.82 -10.30
N PHE A 42 16.03 0.23 -10.45
CA PHE A 42 15.25 0.48 -11.66
C PHE A 42 16.15 1.09 -12.73
N ASP A 43 16.98 0.28 -13.35
CA ASP A 43 17.70 0.71 -14.54
C ASP A 43 16.73 0.96 -15.70
N LYS A 44 17.26 1.56 -16.79
CA LYS A 44 16.45 1.93 -17.95
C LYS A 44 15.79 0.72 -18.63
N ASP A 45 16.44 -0.42 -18.61
CA ASP A 45 15.93 -1.61 -19.28
C ASP A 45 14.76 -2.19 -18.48
N LYS A 46 14.88 -2.27 -17.15
CA LYS A 46 13.83 -2.74 -16.28
C LYS A 46 12.59 -1.85 -16.29
N ILE A 47 12.77 -0.54 -16.14
CA ILE A 47 11.63 0.39 -16.15
C ILE A 47 10.94 0.39 -17.52
N SER A 48 11.70 0.24 -18.61
CA SER A 48 11.16 0.08 -19.95
C SER A 48 10.37 -1.22 -20.10
N ASP A 49 10.85 -2.31 -19.55
CA ASP A 49 10.18 -3.60 -19.55
C ASP A 49 8.84 -3.53 -18.80
N ILE A 50 8.80 -2.96 -17.59
CA ILE A 50 7.60 -2.72 -16.82
C ILE A 50 6.58 -1.91 -17.64
N LYS A 51 7.01 -0.81 -18.25
CA LYS A 51 6.15 0.06 -19.07
C LYS A 51 5.53 -0.66 -20.27
N ILE A 52 6.24 -1.63 -20.85
CA ILE A 52 5.75 -2.37 -22.03
C ILE A 52 4.85 -3.53 -21.63
N LYS A 53 5.21 -4.26 -20.59
CA LYS A 53 4.61 -5.55 -20.25
C LYS A 53 3.48 -5.45 -19.22
N ALA A 54 3.60 -4.56 -18.22
CA ALA A 54 2.58 -4.42 -17.19
C ALA A 54 1.27 -3.88 -17.79
N LYS A 55 0.15 -4.57 -17.54
CA LYS A 55 -1.19 -4.19 -18.04
C LYS A 55 -2.25 -4.59 -17.02
N ASN A 56 -3.14 -3.65 -16.72
CA ASN A 56 -4.22 -3.84 -15.73
C ASN A 56 -3.69 -4.36 -14.38
N ALA A 57 -2.48 -3.98 -13.99
CA ALA A 57 -1.74 -4.55 -12.88
C ALA A 57 -1.42 -3.49 -11.80
N TYR A 58 -1.09 -3.97 -10.61
CA TYR A 58 -0.43 -3.17 -9.59
C TYR A 58 1.09 -3.20 -9.84
N VAL A 59 1.72 -2.03 -9.76
CA VAL A 59 3.16 -1.86 -9.97
C VAL A 59 3.71 -1.00 -8.84
N LEU A 60 4.51 -1.56 -7.96
CA LEU A 60 5.18 -0.82 -6.88
C LEU A 60 6.57 -0.38 -7.33
N LEU A 61 6.88 0.89 -7.13
CA LEU A 61 8.16 1.51 -7.51
C LEU A 61 8.73 2.29 -6.32
N ASP A 62 10.04 2.38 -6.23
CA ASP A 62 10.69 3.37 -5.38
C ASP A 62 10.73 4.72 -6.12
N PRO A 63 9.93 5.72 -5.69
CA PRO A 63 9.78 6.97 -6.42
C PRO A 63 11.01 7.87 -6.34
N PHE A 64 11.95 7.58 -5.42
CA PHE A 64 13.16 8.38 -5.19
C PHE A 64 14.40 7.82 -5.91
N GLN A 65 14.25 6.73 -6.66
CA GLN A 65 15.31 6.25 -7.54
C GLN A 65 15.33 7.04 -8.85
N ASP A 66 16.53 7.17 -9.41
CA ASP A 66 16.75 7.89 -10.66
C ASP A 66 15.83 7.41 -11.80
N ASN A 67 15.25 8.36 -12.51
CA ASN A 67 14.39 8.15 -13.70
C ASN A 67 13.04 7.46 -13.47
N VAL A 68 12.69 7.00 -12.27
CA VAL A 68 11.40 6.30 -12.02
C VAL A 68 10.21 7.20 -12.32
N VAL A 69 10.22 8.41 -11.79
CA VAL A 69 9.08 9.35 -11.88
C VAL A 69 8.71 9.75 -13.33
N GLU A 70 9.68 9.80 -14.23
CA GLU A 70 9.47 10.11 -15.63
C GLU A 70 8.63 9.06 -16.37
N HIS A 71 8.53 7.86 -15.82
CA HIS A 71 7.84 6.73 -16.43
C HIS A 71 6.45 6.45 -15.85
N VAL A 72 6.08 7.06 -14.72
CA VAL A 72 4.80 6.82 -14.03
C VAL A 72 3.61 6.98 -14.98
N SER A 73 3.52 8.10 -15.68
CA SER A 73 2.42 8.35 -16.63
C SER A 73 2.36 7.31 -17.76
N GLY A 74 3.52 6.87 -18.24
CA GLY A 74 3.61 5.84 -19.28
C GLY A 74 3.21 4.45 -18.81
N ILE A 75 3.50 4.11 -17.54
CA ILE A 75 3.06 2.86 -16.92
C ILE A 75 1.54 2.89 -16.72
N LYS A 76 0.99 3.99 -16.21
CA LYS A 76 -0.46 4.19 -16.03
C LYS A 76 -1.26 4.14 -17.33
N ALA A 77 -0.66 4.51 -18.46
CA ALA A 77 -1.32 4.47 -19.78
C ALA A 77 -1.80 3.06 -20.18
N ASN A 78 -1.25 2.00 -19.58
CA ASN A 78 -1.68 0.62 -19.76
C ASN A 78 -2.73 0.16 -18.73
N ASN A 79 -3.45 1.09 -18.12
CA ASN A 79 -4.45 0.84 -17.08
C ASN A 79 -3.86 0.18 -15.82
N ASN A 80 -2.60 0.47 -15.51
CA ASN A 80 -1.95 0.03 -14.29
C ASN A 80 -2.24 0.99 -13.14
N GLN A 81 -2.28 0.45 -11.91
CA GLN A 81 -2.22 1.20 -10.66
C GLN A 81 -0.77 1.26 -10.20
N VAL A 82 -0.24 2.45 -9.97
CA VAL A 82 1.17 2.64 -9.63
C VAL A 82 1.30 3.07 -8.18
N GLY A 83 1.97 2.24 -7.39
CA GLY A 83 2.29 2.49 -5.99
C GLY A 83 3.70 3.05 -5.80
N ALA A 84 3.85 3.93 -4.83
CA ALA A 84 5.12 4.49 -4.38
C ALA A 84 5.51 3.87 -3.03
N TYR A 85 6.71 3.30 -2.96
CA TYR A 85 7.31 2.81 -1.72
C TYR A 85 7.86 3.96 -0.88
N ILE A 86 7.59 3.97 0.41
CA ILE A 86 8.31 4.77 1.41
C ILE A 86 8.50 3.98 2.71
N SER A 87 9.70 4.01 3.30
CA SER A 87 9.86 3.57 4.69
C SER A 87 9.34 4.66 5.63
N ILE A 88 8.47 4.29 6.55
CA ILE A 88 7.97 5.17 7.63
C ILE A 88 8.44 4.76 9.01
N GLY A 89 8.93 3.52 9.16
CA GLY A 89 9.49 2.99 10.41
C GLY A 89 10.98 3.15 10.54
N THR A 90 11.66 3.47 9.42
CA THR A 90 13.11 3.73 9.40
C THR A 90 13.47 4.97 8.60
N GLY A 91 14.65 5.54 8.89
CA GLY A 91 15.32 6.53 8.06
C GLY A 91 16.46 5.87 7.31
N GLU A 92 16.45 6.02 5.99
CA GLU A 92 17.38 5.40 5.05
C GLU A 92 18.49 6.41 4.68
N THR A 93 19.78 6.08 4.92
CA THR A 93 20.92 7.01 4.77
C THR A 93 21.12 7.55 3.35
N TYR A 94 20.64 6.83 2.36
CA TYR A 94 20.77 7.18 0.95
C TYR A 94 19.63 8.10 0.45
N ARG A 95 18.70 8.51 1.30
CA ARG A 95 17.64 9.47 0.96
C ARG A 95 18.12 10.91 1.15
N ASP A 96 17.78 11.78 0.24
CA ASP A 96 18.14 13.19 0.26
C ASP A 96 17.74 13.95 1.53
N ASP A 97 16.70 13.47 2.20
CA ASP A 97 16.16 14.08 3.42
C ASP A 97 16.63 13.38 4.72
N PHE A 98 17.58 12.45 4.64
CA PHE A 98 18.07 11.71 5.80
C PHE A 98 18.57 12.60 6.93
N GLU A 99 19.31 13.66 6.62
CA GLU A 99 19.79 14.62 7.62
C GLU A 99 18.65 15.27 8.40
N GLN A 100 17.49 15.48 7.76
CA GLN A 100 16.32 16.03 8.42
C GLN A 100 15.62 14.99 9.31
N LEU A 101 15.69 13.71 8.94
CA LEU A 101 15.13 12.60 9.72
C LEU A 101 16.00 12.25 10.93
N GLN A 102 17.32 12.42 10.85
CA GLN A 102 18.29 11.98 11.85
C GLN A 102 17.93 12.36 13.31
N PRO A 103 17.40 13.55 13.63
CA PRO A 103 16.99 13.90 14.99
C PRO A 103 15.87 13.04 15.58
N TYR A 104 15.14 12.28 14.74
CA TYR A 104 13.99 11.47 15.12
C TYR A 104 14.29 9.97 15.12
N LEU A 105 15.55 9.60 14.85
CA LEU A 105 15.98 8.22 14.71
C LEU A 105 16.79 7.76 15.93
N VAL A 106 16.91 6.44 16.10
CA VAL A 106 17.90 5.87 17.01
C VAL A 106 19.33 6.13 16.49
N SER A 107 20.33 6.03 17.37
CA SER A 107 21.73 6.29 16.99
C SER A 107 22.45 5.09 16.38
N THR A 108 21.86 3.90 16.48
CA THR A 108 22.47 2.65 16.01
C THR A 108 21.73 2.15 14.77
N SER A 109 22.48 1.90 13.69
CA SER A 109 21.92 1.35 12.45
C SER A 109 21.36 -0.06 12.66
N TRP A 110 20.35 -0.41 11.87
CA TRP A 110 19.76 -1.74 11.88
C TRP A 110 20.75 -2.77 11.31
N GLY A 111 21.11 -3.78 12.12
CA GLY A 111 22.13 -4.74 11.73
C GLY A 111 21.81 -5.58 10.49
N GLN A 112 20.54 -5.80 10.23
CA GLN A 112 20.06 -6.47 8.99
C GLN A 112 20.12 -5.55 7.78
N TRP A 113 19.85 -4.26 7.98
CA TRP A 113 19.89 -3.23 6.96
C TRP A 113 20.76 -2.05 7.44
N PRO A 114 22.10 -2.11 7.21
CA PRO A 114 23.06 -1.19 7.84
C PRO A 114 22.88 0.29 7.46
N ASP A 115 22.16 0.55 6.38
CA ASP A 115 21.85 1.91 5.93
C ASP A 115 20.53 2.46 6.50
N GLU A 116 19.88 1.72 7.43
CA GLU A 116 18.63 2.11 8.04
C GLU A 116 18.72 2.30 9.56
N TYR A 117 17.94 3.22 10.08
CA TYR A 117 17.84 3.56 11.50
C TYR A 117 16.38 3.64 11.90
N PHE A 118 15.97 2.92 12.96
CA PHE A 118 14.59 2.93 13.42
C PHE A 118 14.12 4.30 13.88
N VAL A 119 12.86 4.61 13.60
CA VAL A 119 12.19 5.80 14.10
C VAL A 119 12.05 5.72 15.61
N ASN A 120 12.51 6.78 16.30
CA ASN A 120 12.49 6.93 17.76
C ASN A 120 11.54 8.04 18.24
N SER A 121 10.89 8.74 17.33
CA SER A 121 9.97 9.82 17.67
C SER A 121 8.96 10.03 16.54
N THR A 122 7.67 10.03 16.90
CA THR A 122 6.56 10.26 15.96
C THR A 122 5.94 11.66 16.12
N THR A 123 6.76 12.64 16.50
CA THR A 123 6.36 14.04 16.69
C THR A 123 6.02 14.74 15.37
N THR A 124 5.49 15.96 15.48
CA THR A 124 5.14 16.79 14.31
C THR A 124 6.30 16.96 13.33
N GLY A 125 7.55 16.99 13.80
CA GLY A 125 8.71 17.18 12.93
C GLY A 125 8.89 16.07 11.90
N ILE A 126 8.85 14.81 12.31
CA ILE A 126 8.95 13.68 11.38
C ILE A 126 7.70 13.58 10.49
N LEU A 127 6.51 13.89 11.03
CA LEU A 127 5.29 13.93 10.22
C LEU A 127 5.39 14.90 9.05
N GLU A 128 5.92 16.09 9.25
CA GLU A 128 6.08 17.08 8.17
C GLU A 128 7.10 16.63 7.11
N ILE A 129 8.15 15.92 7.50
CA ILE A 129 9.11 15.33 6.54
C ILE A 129 8.41 14.26 5.69
N MET A 130 7.69 13.33 6.32
CA MET A 130 6.95 12.29 5.60
C MET A 130 5.83 12.84 4.72
N LYS A 131 5.12 13.87 5.17
CA LYS A 131 4.14 14.58 4.34
C LYS A 131 4.79 15.23 3.12
N SER A 132 5.99 15.77 3.25
CA SER A 132 6.74 16.31 2.11
C SER A 132 7.11 15.23 1.09
N ARG A 133 7.42 13.99 1.54
CA ARG A 133 7.57 12.83 0.63
C ARG A 133 6.26 12.51 -0.08
N ILE A 134 5.15 12.45 0.66
CA ILE A 134 3.81 12.20 0.11
C ILE A 134 3.38 13.29 -0.89
N ASP A 135 3.69 14.56 -0.63
CA ASP A 135 3.44 15.66 -1.56
C ASP A 135 4.14 15.45 -2.91
N LYS A 136 5.43 15.10 -2.88
CA LYS A 136 6.19 14.79 -4.09
C LYS A 136 5.58 13.62 -4.86
N ILE A 137 5.19 12.54 -4.15
CA ILE A 137 4.57 11.36 -4.74
C ILE A 137 3.25 11.72 -5.43
N ALA A 138 2.43 12.56 -4.80
CA ALA A 138 1.19 13.05 -5.39
C ALA A 138 1.46 13.89 -6.66
N ASP A 139 2.41 14.80 -6.61
CA ASP A 139 2.81 15.63 -7.75
C ASP A 139 3.35 14.82 -8.92
N TRP A 140 3.98 13.68 -8.66
CA TRP A 140 4.48 12.74 -9.68
C TRP A 140 3.38 11.83 -10.24
N GLY A 141 2.16 11.87 -9.66
CA GLY A 141 0.99 11.21 -10.21
C GLY A 141 0.83 9.74 -9.88
N PHE A 142 1.40 9.28 -8.76
CA PHE A 142 1.15 7.94 -8.23
C PHE A 142 -0.30 7.77 -7.75
N ASP A 143 -0.77 6.53 -7.69
CA ASP A 143 -2.12 6.18 -7.24
C ASP A 143 -2.13 5.71 -5.77
N TRP A 144 -1.02 5.12 -5.32
CA TRP A 144 -0.87 4.53 -3.99
C TRP A 144 0.41 4.96 -3.32
N VAL A 145 0.40 4.97 -1.99
CA VAL A 145 1.61 5.02 -1.16
C VAL A 145 1.63 3.79 -0.28
N GLU A 146 2.69 3.00 -0.36
CA GLU A 146 2.94 1.87 0.53
C GLU A 146 3.88 2.29 1.66
N PHE A 147 3.48 1.94 2.88
CA PHE A 147 4.22 2.24 4.10
C PHE A 147 5.02 1.01 4.56
N ASP A 148 6.31 1.05 4.36
CA ASP A 148 7.20 -0.01 4.82
C ASP A 148 7.69 0.19 6.26
N ASN A 149 8.15 -0.91 6.86
CA ASN A 149 8.65 -0.97 8.24
C ASN A 149 7.61 -0.51 9.29
N MET A 150 6.31 -0.74 9.04
CA MET A 150 5.24 -0.42 10.00
C MET A 150 5.27 -1.31 11.24
N ASP A 151 5.81 -2.50 11.13
CA ASP A 151 5.83 -3.55 12.14
C ASP A 151 6.87 -3.32 13.25
N TRP A 152 7.84 -2.40 13.07
CA TRP A 152 8.88 -2.14 14.07
C TRP A 152 8.33 -1.85 15.48
N ILE A 153 7.18 -1.19 15.60
CA ILE A 153 6.57 -0.85 16.90
C ILE A 153 6.03 -2.06 17.65
N TYR A 154 5.80 -3.18 16.97
CA TYR A 154 5.29 -4.42 17.54
C TYR A 154 6.40 -5.39 17.93
N ASP A 155 7.63 -5.15 17.51
CA ASP A 155 8.77 -6.03 17.74
C ASP A 155 9.51 -5.65 19.02
N ASP A 156 9.26 -6.40 20.10
CA ASP A 156 9.88 -6.19 21.39
C ASP A 156 11.39 -6.53 21.38
N GLU A 157 11.86 -7.42 20.51
CA GLU A 157 13.28 -7.75 20.36
C GLU A 157 14.04 -6.61 19.68
N LEU A 158 13.47 -6.05 18.62
CA LEU A 158 14.00 -4.84 17.98
C LEU A 158 14.03 -3.68 18.98
N ARG A 159 12.95 -3.46 19.73
CA ARG A 159 12.86 -2.45 20.76
C ARG A 159 13.95 -2.61 21.82
N ALA A 160 14.16 -3.83 22.32
CA ALA A 160 15.18 -4.13 23.33
C ALA A 160 16.60 -3.93 22.78
N THR A 161 16.83 -4.25 21.50
CA THR A 161 18.14 -4.18 20.86
C THR A 161 18.51 -2.73 20.50
N TYR A 162 17.60 -1.95 19.94
CA TYR A 162 17.88 -0.62 19.39
C TYR A 162 17.41 0.52 20.29
N GLY A 163 16.59 0.24 21.29
CA GLY A 163 16.21 1.18 22.36
C GLY A 163 15.25 2.28 21.94
N PHE A 164 14.48 2.11 20.86
CA PHE A 164 13.50 3.12 20.45
C PHE A 164 12.37 3.25 21.48
N GLN A 165 11.89 4.48 21.66
CA GLN A 165 10.93 4.86 22.71
C GLN A 165 9.50 5.01 22.21
N VAL A 166 9.25 4.94 20.91
CA VAL A 166 7.91 5.05 20.34
C VAL A 166 7.01 3.94 20.91
N THR A 167 5.91 4.32 21.53
CA THR A 167 4.92 3.37 22.02
C THR A 167 4.04 2.85 20.88
N LEU A 168 3.40 1.71 21.08
CA LEU A 168 2.46 1.14 20.13
C LEU A 168 1.36 2.16 19.74
N SER A 169 0.79 2.86 20.72
CA SER A 169 -0.24 3.86 20.44
C SER A 169 0.27 5.03 19.62
N GLU A 170 1.47 5.54 19.90
CA GLU A 170 2.08 6.63 19.13
C GLU A 170 2.40 6.21 17.70
N GLY A 171 2.90 4.99 17.50
CA GLY A 171 3.17 4.44 16.17
C GLY A 171 1.89 4.26 15.35
N VAL A 172 0.84 3.70 15.93
CA VAL A 172 -0.44 3.51 15.26
C VAL A 172 -1.08 4.87 14.91
N ASP A 173 -1.04 5.85 15.81
CA ASP A 173 -1.53 7.21 15.51
C ASP A 173 -0.70 7.91 14.41
N TYR A 174 0.59 7.60 14.32
CA TYR A 174 1.46 8.09 13.27
C TYR A 174 1.08 7.51 11.90
N TYR A 175 0.85 6.19 11.79
CA TYR A 175 0.38 5.55 10.55
C TYR A 175 -0.93 6.14 10.08
N GLN A 176 -1.89 6.28 10.98
CA GLN A 176 -3.19 6.84 10.68
C GLN A 176 -3.09 8.26 10.11
N LYS A 177 -2.31 9.13 10.77
CA LYS A 177 -2.11 10.50 10.30
C LYS A 177 -1.46 10.56 8.91
N LEU A 178 -0.58 9.63 8.60
CA LEU A 178 0.04 9.55 7.28
C LEU A 178 -0.94 9.02 6.23
N CYS A 179 -1.72 7.99 6.55
CA CYS A 179 -2.76 7.46 5.65
C CYS A 179 -3.84 8.52 5.37
N ASP A 180 -4.32 9.23 6.38
CA ASP A 180 -5.25 10.37 6.21
C ASP A 180 -4.67 11.44 5.29
N TYR A 181 -3.36 11.69 5.40
CA TYR A 181 -2.69 12.65 4.54
C TYR A 181 -2.61 12.17 3.09
N VAL A 182 -2.30 10.89 2.87
CA VAL A 182 -2.37 10.25 1.54
C VAL A 182 -3.76 10.40 0.93
N HIS A 183 -4.82 10.11 1.71
CA HIS A 183 -6.21 10.29 1.26
C HIS A 183 -6.53 11.75 0.91
N SER A 184 -6.01 12.71 1.67
CA SER A 184 -6.21 14.14 1.38
C SER A 184 -5.60 14.58 0.05
N LYS A 185 -4.65 13.81 -0.50
CA LYS A 185 -4.05 14.00 -1.82
C LYS A 185 -4.78 13.24 -2.93
N GLY A 186 -5.85 12.51 -2.61
CA GLY A 186 -6.61 11.69 -3.57
C GLY A 186 -5.94 10.37 -3.94
N MET A 187 -4.92 9.95 -3.19
CA MET A 187 -4.24 8.67 -3.34
C MET A 187 -4.78 7.66 -2.33
N LYS A 188 -4.41 6.39 -2.50
CA LYS A 188 -4.70 5.28 -1.59
C LYS A 188 -3.48 4.93 -0.77
N CYS A 189 -3.67 4.44 0.48
CA CYS A 189 -2.56 3.97 1.30
C CYS A 189 -2.60 2.45 1.50
N MET A 190 -1.43 1.83 1.44
CA MET A 190 -1.23 0.40 1.63
C MET A 190 -0.40 0.15 2.88
N ALA A 191 -0.92 -0.71 3.75
CA ALA A 191 -0.18 -1.19 4.91
C ALA A 191 0.81 -2.28 4.49
N LYS A 192 1.89 -2.45 5.26
CA LYS A 192 2.87 -3.52 5.07
C LYS A 192 2.91 -4.41 6.30
N ASN A 193 2.74 -5.72 6.08
CA ASN A 193 2.90 -6.79 7.08
C ASN A 193 1.95 -6.76 8.30
N LEU A 194 1.15 -5.72 8.47
CA LEU A 194 0.20 -5.62 9.56
C LEU A 194 -1.06 -4.86 9.12
N VAL A 195 -2.14 -5.06 9.88
CA VAL A 195 -3.44 -4.45 9.62
C VAL A 195 -4.04 -3.81 10.87
N GLU A 196 -3.23 -3.48 11.83
CA GLU A 196 -3.70 -2.80 13.03
C GLU A 196 -4.32 -1.46 12.67
N ARG A 197 -5.56 -1.22 13.13
CA ARG A 197 -6.42 -0.10 12.69
C ARG A 197 -6.63 -0.04 11.17
N ALA A 198 -6.69 -1.20 10.56
CA ALA A 198 -6.76 -1.39 9.13
C ALA A 198 -8.00 -0.82 8.44
N SER A 199 -9.04 -0.48 9.16
CA SER A 199 -10.26 0.08 8.56
C SER A 199 -10.01 1.33 7.72
N GLU A 200 -8.90 2.01 7.91
CA GLU A 200 -8.51 3.24 7.24
C GLU A 200 -7.60 3.03 6.03
N PHE A 201 -6.88 1.90 5.99
CA PHE A 201 -6.05 1.54 4.84
C PHE A 201 -6.89 0.97 3.69
N ASP A 202 -6.47 1.20 2.45
CA ASP A 202 -7.15 0.72 1.24
C ASP A 202 -6.68 -0.65 0.81
N GLY A 203 -5.54 -1.09 1.30
CA GLY A 203 -4.95 -2.39 1.03
C GLY A 203 -3.87 -2.77 2.02
N VAL A 204 -3.42 -4.01 1.92
CA VAL A 204 -2.27 -4.53 2.67
C VAL A 204 -1.41 -5.40 1.77
N LEU A 205 -0.10 -5.27 1.92
CA LEU A 205 0.88 -6.16 1.33
C LEU A 205 1.58 -6.95 2.44
N TYR A 206 1.65 -8.27 2.26
CA TYR A 206 2.41 -9.16 3.12
C TYR A 206 3.59 -9.75 2.38
N GLU A 207 4.74 -9.74 3.03
CA GLU A 207 5.90 -10.50 2.61
C GLU A 207 5.77 -11.94 3.12
N SER A 208 6.15 -12.89 2.30
CA SER A 208 6.05 -14.32 2.60
C SER A 208 7.31 -15.05 2.13
N TYR A 209 7.74 -16.03 2.91
CA TYR A 209 8.94 -16.81 2.64
C TYR A 209 8.62 -18.31 2.73
N SER A 210 9.39 -19.15 2.03
CA SER A 210 9.17 -20.60 2.00
C SER A 210 9.20 -21.28 3.35
N ASP A 211 10.06 -20.80 4.25
CA ASP A 211 10.31 -21.36 5.57
C ASP A 211 9.50 -20.68 6.68
N ASP A 212 8.83 -19.57 6.40
CA ASP A 212 8.04 -18.82 7.37
C ASP A 212 6.76 -18.23 6.78
N LYS A 213 5.82 -19.09 6.38
CA LYS A 213 4.54 -18.67 5.76
C LYS A 213 3.49 -18.20 6.77
N ASN A 214 3.73 -18.33 8.07
CA ASN A 214 2.69 -18.17 9.10
C ASN A 214 2.92 -16.95 10.01
N TRP A 215 3.94 -16.15 9.77
CA TRP A 215 4.28 -15.02 10.63
C TRP A 215 3.35 -13.82 10.45
N TRP A 216 2.73 -13.66 9.28
CA TRP A 216 1.87 -12.53 8.97
C TRP A 216 0.40 -12.75 9.40
N ASP A 217 -0.34 -11.68 9.53
CA ASP A 217 -1.72 -11.67 10.04
C ASP A 217 -2.72 -12.19 9.00
N GLN A 218 -2.99 -13.49 9.02
CA GLN A 218 -3.96 -14.13 8.12
C GLN A 218 -5.40 -13.65 8.39
N SER A 219 -5.75 -13.36 9.63
CA SER A 219 -7.09 -12.89 9.97
C SER A 219 -7.33 -11.46 9.49
N GLY A 220 -6.31 -10.63 9.55
CA GLY A 220 -6.32 -9.30 8.99
C GLY A 220 -6.45 -9.31 7.47
N ALA A 221 -5.70 -10.16 6.77
CA ALA A 221 -5.82 -10.35 5.32
C ALA A 221 -7.26 -10.73 4.94
N GLN A 222 -7.88 -11.68 5.62
CA GLN A 222 -9.27 -12.05 5.37
C GLN A 222 -10.22 -10.89 5.61
N SER A 223 -10.03 -10.11 6.68
CA SER A 223 -10.86 -8.95 6.98
C SER A 223 -10.77 -7.86 5.89
N PHE A 224 -9.61 -7.70 5.27
CA PHE A 224 -9.43 -6.79 4.13
C PHE A 224 -10.18 -7.29 2.89
N LEU A 225 -10.05 -8.57 2.56
CA LEU A 225 -10.78 -9.18 1.44
C LEU A 225 -12.29 -9.09 1.64
N ASP A 226 -12.78 -9.37 2.84
CA ASP A 226 -14.20 -9.25 3.20
C ASP A 226 -14.72 -7.82 3.09
N ALA A 227 -13.85 -6.83 3.32
CA ALA A 227 -14.14 -5.41 3.13
C ALA A 227 -13.96 -4.93 1.67
N GLY A 228 -13.63 -5.82 0.73
CA GLY A 228 -13.39 -5.48 -0.67
C GLY A 228 -12.09 -4.70 -0.91
N LYS A 229 -11.11 -4.81 -0.01
CA LYS A 229 -9.82 -4.12 -0.10
C LYS A 229 -8.77 -4.99 -0.78
N LEU A 230 -7.74 -4.35 -1.33
CA LEU A 230 -6.64 -5.03 -1.99
C LEU A 230 -5.74 -5.75 -0.97
N VAL A 231 -5.51 -7.05 -1.17
CA VAL A 231 -4.53 -7.83 -0.43
C VAL A 231 -3.52 -8.41 -1.40
N ILE A 232 -2.25 -8.12 -1.17
CA ILE A 232 -1.13 -8.60 -1.99
C ILE A 232 -0.25 -9.50 -1.12
N ILE A 233 0.09 -10.68 -1.63
CA ILE A 233 1.17 -11.51 -1.11
C ILE A 233 2.36 -11.40 -2.06
N ASN A 234 3.49 -10.92 -1.54
CA ASN A 234 4.78 -10.97 -2.20
C ASN A 234 5.60 -12.11 -1.60
N HIS A 235 5.74 -13.20 -2.34
CA HIS A 235 6.45 -14.39 -1.87
C HIS A 235 7.87 -14.40 -2.44
N TYR A 236 8.84 -14.62 -1.57
CA TYR A 236 10.25 -14.53 -1.92
C TYR A 236 10.93 -15.89 -2.05
N ASN A 237 11.94 -15.92 -2.92
CA ASN A 237 12.97 -16.94 -2.99
C ASN A 237 12.41 -18.38 -3.09
N GLU A 238 11.40 -18.61 -3.92
CA GLU A 238 10.70 -19.87 -4.05
C GLU A 238 11.06 -20.60 -5.34
N THR A 239 11.25 -21.91 -5.25
CA THR A 239 11.50 -22.78 -6.42
C THR A 239 10.24 -23.27 -7.10
N ASN A 240 9.11 -23.24 -6.41
CA ASN A 240 7.80 -23.66 -6.89
C ASN A 240 6.70 -22.63 -6.61
N CYS A 241 6.83 -21.46 -7.19
CA CYS A 241 5.86 -20.36 -7.07
C CYS A 241 4.41 -20.78 -7.36
N GLY A 242 4.22 -21.71 -8.34
CA GLY A 242 2.88 -22.18 -8.69
C GLY A 242 2.19 -22.97 -7.58
N GLN A 243 2.96 -23.78 -6.81
CA GLN A 243 2.39 -24.52 -5.68
C GLN A 243 2.02 -23.55 -4.53
N VAL A 244 2.89 -22.59 -4.22
CA VAL A 244 2.63 -21.60 -3.18
C VAL A 244 1.39 -20.77 -3.52
N TYR A 245 1.27 -20.33 -4.77
CA TYR A 245 0.05 -19.64 -5.23
C TYR A 245 -1.20 -20.49 -5.05
N SER A 246 -1.14 -21.78 -5.41
CA SER A 246 -2.26 -22.69 -5.24
C SER A 246 -2.66 -22.88 -3.78
N ASP A 247 -1.68 -22.91 -2.86
CA ASP A 247 -1.91 -23.03 -1.43
C ASP A 247 -2.63 -21.78 -0.89
N TYR A 248 -2.17 -20.58 -1.24
CA TYR A 248 -2.84 -19.34 -0.86
C TYR A 248 -4.22 -19.20 -1.47
N LYS A 249 -4.38 -19.56 -2.75
CA LYS A 249 -5.67 -19.57 -3.43
C LYS A 249 -6.67 -20.50 -2.74
N GLY A 250 -6.21 -21.63 -2.22
CA GLY A 250 -7.02 -22.54 -1.42
C GLY A 250 -7.53 -21.95 -0.10
N LEU A 251 -6.81 -20.95 0.46
CA LEU A 251 -7.19 -20.26 1.69
C LEU A 251 -8.11 -19.05 1.44
N TYR A 252 -7.88 -18.29 0.37
CA TYR A 252 -8.50 -16.97 0.12
C TYR A 252 -9.31 -16.91 -1.18
N ASN A 253 -9.59 -18.04 -1.80
CA ASN A 253 -10.21 -18.12 -3.12
C ASN A 253 -9.38 -17.38 -4.19
N ASP A 254 -10.03 -16.79 -5.17
CA ASP A 254 -9.40 -16.00 -6.23
C ASP A 254 -9.30 -14.50 -5.91
N ASP A 255 -9.56 -14.10 -4.67
CA ASP A 255 -9.63 -12.70 -4.27
C ASP A 255 -8.27 -12.11 -3.88
N LEU A 256 -7.25 -12.96 -3.72
CA LEU A 256 -5.90 -12.58 -3.33
C LEU A 256 -5.03 -12.25 -4.55
N SER A 257 -4.38 -11.08 -4.53
CA SER A 257 -3.32 -10.73 -5.48
C SER A 257 -1.99 -11.36 -5.06
N PHE A 258 -1.24 -11.90 -6.01
CA PHE A 258 -0.03 -12.67 -5.69
C PHE A 258 1.09 -12.42 -6.70
N ILE A 259 2.31 -12.28 -6.18
CA ILE A 259 3.54 -12.24 -6.96
C ILE A 259 4.60 -13.09 -6.25
N CYS A 260 5.49 -13.71 -7.00
CA CYS A 260 6.50 -14.61 -6.44
C CYS A 260 7.87 -14.42 -7.11
N GLU A 261 8.92 -14.30 -6.32
CA GLU A 261 10.29 -14.29 -6.79
C GLU A 261 10.79 -15.73 -6.99
N ASP A 262 11.15 -16.08 -8.24
CA ASP A 262 11.77 -17.37 -8.56
C ASP A 262 13.20 -17.44 -8.01
N ALA A 263 13.47 -18.39 -7.12
CA ALA A 263 14.76 -18.53 -6.44
C ALA A 263 15.95 -18.77 -7.39
N ASN A 264 15.70 -19.38 -8.54
CA ASN A 264 16.76 -19.73 -9.51
C ASN A 264 17.08 -18.58 -10.47
N ARG A 265 16.03 -17.87 -10.94
CA ARG A 265 16.15 -16.82 -11.95
C ARG A 265 16.27 -15.43 -11.38
N LYS A 266 15.86 -15.25 -10.11
CA LYS A 266 15.74 -13.93 -9.47
C LYS A 266 14.82 -12.96 -10.23
N GLU A 267 13.78 -13.52 -10.83
CA GLU A 267 12.75 -12.80 -11.58
C GLU A 267 11.39 -13.05 -10.93
N TYR A 268 10.48 -12.10 -11.11
CA TYR A 268 9.11 -12.28 -10.67
C TYR A 268 8.33 -13.20 -11.59
N VAL A 269 7.56 -14.10 -10.98
CA VAL A 269 6.51 -14.91 -11.62
C VAL A 269 5.18 -14.25 -11.29
N HIS A 270 4.40 -13.97 -12.34
CA HIS A 270 3.14 -13.24 -12.26
C HIS A 270 1.95 -14.18 -12.23
N PHE A 271 0.90 -13.76 -11.51
CA PHE A 271 -0.34 -14.51 -11.33
C PHE A 271 -1.55 -13.55 -11.46
N ASN A 272 -2.76 -14.07 -11.38
CA ASN A 272 -4.01 -13.31 -11.48
C ASN A 272 -4.25 -12.62 -12.85
N GLU A 273 -3.63 -13.12 -13.91
CA GLU A 273 -3.78 -12.62 -15.29
C GLU A 273 -5.14 -12.99 -15.91
#